data_b8284e213b5d97ea8067c21542233f1e
#
_entry.id   b8284e213b5d97ea8067c21542233f1e
#
_cell.length_a   1.000
_cell.length_b   1.000
_cell.length_c   1.000
_cell.angle_alpha   90.00
_cell.angle_beta   90.00
_cell.angle_gamma   90.00
#
_symmetry.space_group_name_H-M   'P 1'
#
loop_
_entity.id
_entity.type
_entity.pdbx_description
1 polymer ?
#
loop_
_entity_poly.entity_id
_entity_poly.type
_entity_poly.pdbx_seq_one_letter_code
_entity_poly.pdbx_strand_id
1 'polypeptide(L)'
;MCVIAMLIFVLLISAFWGMSYYDSAFRNGENAPVDYSLHYPAAEQQITKEEIYDLAARHGVEITDYKEAQAAELLITYAGTELSDDGEYYDVKREKYATFLSASVFSRIAGKQVSLKPGEYKAIVQQRYQEEIWAKPECLLKVASPAAGEEMKPAYKGTVRFDNLTRVSDPFAFILSDADYASYTAALTEDNKVDMVFFNVKDVMDTYPFAKELEEEYIAHATDISDHYFLYDAREEELAEKAGEPYAYSGRVGMTADNPELLQDWKYAPVFKVLTKGEVMQMIAVFVLLSAYIAIIALAAIGVMTYVRSITIAVDNRQLFEDMKKLGASRDYETRVVKVQLRKIFLYPGIGGCGISLVFTILMLFFNDMRLEMEEVRLIGIESIMIGASAIFLYVLYRISFRKMRSMLDL
;
A
#
# COMPACT_ATOMS: atom_id res chain seq x y z
N MET A 1 -7.75 18.06 28.91
CA MET A 1 -7.02 16.76 28.81
C MET A 1 -7.40 15.97 27.57
N CYS A 2 -8.66 15.67 27.31
CA CYS A 2 -9.10 14.92 26.12
C CYS A 2 -8.64 15.54 24.80
N VAL A 3 -8.61 16.87 24.68
CA VAL A 3 -8.21 17.56 23.44
C VAL A 3 -6.74 17.32 23.11
N ILE A 4 -5.84 17.33 24.08
CA ILE A 4 -4.40 17.07 23.88
C ILE A 4 -4.17 15.63 23.43
N ALA A 5 -4.80 14.67 24.10
CA ALA A 5 -4.72 13.26 23.72
C ALA A 5 -5.31 13.02 22.31
N MET A 6 -6.45 13.66 22.03
CA MET A 6 -7.12 13.53 20.73
C MET A 6 -6.32 14.14 19.58
N LEU A 7 -5.52 15.18 19.84
CA LEU A 7 -4.72 15.88 18.85
C LEU A 7 -3.40 15.17 18.57
N ILE A 8 -2.73 14.65 19.58
CA ILE A 8 -1.59 13.75 19.41
C ILE A 8 -2.05 12.52 18.64
N PHE A 9 -3.22 11.97 18.96
CA PHE A 9 -3.83 10.84 18.29
C PHE A 9 -4.15 11.12 16.80
N VAL A 10 -4.76 12.24 16.46
CA VAL A 10 -5.01 12.62 15.05
C VAL A 10 -3.72 12.83 14.27
N LEU A 11 -2.70 13.45 14.90
CA LEU A 11 -1.36 13.60 14.31
C LEU A 11 -0.72 12.27 13.97
N LEU A 12 -0.81 11.33 14.89
CA LEU A 12 -0.17 10.04 14.79
C LEU A 12 -0.91 9.11 13.82
N ILE A 13 -2.24 9.11 13.83
CA ILE A 13 -3.02 8.38 12.82
C ILE A 13 -2.73 8.94 11.41
N SER A 14 -2.67 10.24 11.25
CA SER A 14 -2.42 10.83 9.93
C SER A 14 -1.00 10.58 9.44
N ALA A 15 -0.01 10.64 10.33
CA ALA A 15 1.37 10.25 10.01
C ALA A 15 1.47 8.75 9.73
N PHE A 16 0.75 7.92 10.49
CA PHE A 16 0.68 6.48 10.30
C PHE A 16 0.03 6.11 8.96
N TRP A 17 -1.15 6.64 8.64
CA TRP A 17 -1.79 6.39 7.35
C TRP A 17 -0.93 6.88 6.18
N GLY A 18 -0.36 8.07 6.29
CA GLY A 18 0.54 8.61 5.29
C GLY A 18 1.77 7.73 5.10
N MET A 19 2.39 7.25 6.18
CA MET A 19 3.59 6.42 6.10
C MET A 19 3.29 4.97 5.77
N SER A 20 2.21 4.38 6.25
CA SER A 20 1.79 3.02 5.89
C SER A 20 1.43 2.93 4.40
N TYR A 21 0.76 3.95 3.87
CA TYR A 21 0.46 4.03 2.45
C TYR A 21 1.72 4.29 1.62
N TYR A 22 2.57 5.21 2.05
CA TYR A 22 3.88 5.48 1.46
C TYR A 22 4.73 4.21 1.45
N ASP A 23 4.80 3.50 2.56
CA ASP A 23 5.59 2.31 2.70
C ASP A 23 5.03 1.15 1.87
N SER A 24 3.72 0.93 1.83
CA SER A 24 3.12 -0.09 0.97
C SER A 24 3.35 0.21 -0.52
N ALA A 25 3.31 1.46 -0.94
CA ALA A 25 3.60 1.87 -2.31
C ALA A 25 5.10 1.82 -2.66
N PHE A 26 5.98 2.01 -1.66
CA PHE A 26 7.44 1.96 -1.84
C PHE A 26 8.05 0.59 -1.63
N ARG A 27 7.46 -0.25 -0.81
CA ARG A 27 7.90 -1.62 -0.56
C ARG A 27 7.58 -2.57 -1.66
N ASN A 28 6.62 -2.26 -2.46
CA ASN A 28 6.51 -2.92 -3.75
C ASN A 28 7.87 -2.90 -4.48
N GLY A 29 8.82 -2.07 -4.04
CA GLY A 29 10.19 -2.04 -4.54
C GLY A 29 11.10 -3.21 -4.14
N GLU A 30 10.96 -3.81 -2.96
CA GLU A 30 11.86 -4.93 -2.54
C GLU A 30 11.46 -6.26 -3.19
N ASN A 31 10.18 -6.45 -3.48
CA ASN A 31 9.67 -7.64 -4.16
C ASN A 31 9.27 -7.40 -5.62
N ALA A 32 9.34 -6.15 -6.10
CA ALA A 32 9.22 -5.81 -7.51
C ALA A 32 10.63 -5.78 -8.13
N PRO A 33 11.06 -6.85 -8.80
CA PRO A 33 12.41 -6.96 -9.35
C PRO A 33 12.62 -6.07 -10.57
N VAL A 34 11.56 -5.37 -11.02
CA VAL A 34 11.55 -4.57 -12.26
C VAL A 34 11.01 -3.16 -11.98
N ASP A 35 11.52 -2.18 -12.71
CA ASP A 35 11.09 -0.78 -12.60
C ASP A 35 9.95 -0.47 -13.58
N TYR A 36 9.89 -1.16 -14.71
CA TYR A 36 8.91 -1.02 -15.77
C TYR A 36 8.35 -2.38 -16.15
N SER A 37 7.03 -2.51 -16.18
CA SER A 37 6.30 -3.70 -16.60
C SER A 37 5.19 -3.30 -17.57
N LEU A 38 5.20 -3.92 -18.75
CA LEU A 38 4.16 -3.81 -19.77
C LEU A 38 3.61 -5.22 -20.01
N HIS A 39 2.31 -5.34 -20.24
CA HIS A 39 1.67 -6.61 -20.57
C HIS A 39 0.47 -6.37 -21.47
N TYR A 40 0.33 -7.12 -22.53
CA TYR A 40 -0.68 -6.93 -23.56
C TYR A 40 -1.05 -8.25 -24.23
N PRO A 41 -2.24 -8.37 -24.84
CA PRO A 41 -2.59 -9.54 -25.64
C PRO A 41 -1.58 -9.74 -26.77
N ALA A 42 -1.10 -10.98 -26.98
CA ALA A 42 -0.11 -11.26 -28.02
C ALA A 42 -0.65 -11.03 -29.46
N ALA A 43 -1.98 -11.01 -29.61
CA ALA A 43 -2.63 -10.68 -30.89
C ALA A 43 -2.58 -9.18 -31.24
N GLU A 44 -2.19 -8.32 -30.31
CA GLU A 44 -2.12 -6.86 -30.48
C GLU A 44 -0.71 -6.40 -30.81
N GLN A 45 -0.59 -5.50 -31.79
CA GLN A 45 0.69 -4.88 -32.08
C GLN A 45 0.98 -3.77 -31.07
N GLN A 46 1.98 -3.96 -30.26
CA GLN A 46 2.40 -3.01 -29.23
C GLN A 46 3.72 -2.32 -29.56
N ILE A 47 4.11 -1.39 -28.67
CA ILE A 47 5.38 -0.68 -28.78
C ILE A 47 6.55 -1.65 -28.83
N THR A 48 7.39 -1.49 -29.81
CA THR A 48 8.54 -2.37 -30.04
C THR A 48 9.71 -2.05 -29.11
N LYS A 49 10.61 -3.00 -28.99
CA LYS A 49 11.85 -2.81 -28.21
C LYS A 49 12.65 -1.62 -28.72
N GLU A 50 12.76 -1.48 -30.03
CA GLU A 50 13.50 -0.40 -30.70
C GLU A 50 12.89 0.96 -30.35
N GLU A 51 11.57 1.09 -30.38
CA GLU A 51 10.85 2.31 -29.98
C GLU A 51 11.07 2.66 -28.52
N ILE A 52 11.04 1.66 -27.61
CA ILE A 52 11.34 1.87 -26.19
C ILE A 52 12.77 2.39 -26.00
N TYR A 53 13.75 1.83 -26.71
CA TYR A 53 15.14 2.28 -26.62
C TYR A 53 15.36 3.65 -27.25
N ASP A 54 14.70 3.98 -28.35
CA ASP A 54 14.76 5.30 -28.99
C ASP A 54 14.13 6.37 -28.05
N LEU A 55 13.01 6.03 -27.40
CA LEU A 55 12.38 6.89 -26.41
C LEU A 55 13.30 7.11 -25.22
N ALA A 56 13.89 6.05 -24.69
CA ALA A 56 14.85 6.13 -23.59
C ALA A 56 16.05 7.01 -23.94
N ALA A 57 16.58 6.88 -25.15
CA ALA A 57 17.70 7.68 -25.63
C ALA A 57 17.34 9.18 -25.74
N ARG A 58 16.12 9.52 -26.19
CA ARG A 58 15.61 10.91 -26.24
C ARG A 58 15.60 11.57 -24.87
N HIS A 59 15.29 10.80 -23.83
CA HIS A 59 15.26 11.28 -22.44
C HIS A 59 16.57 11.06 -21.66
N GLY A 60 17.60 10.51 -22.31
CA GLY A 60 18.86 10.22 -21.63
C GLY A 60 18.78 9.11 -20.58
N VAL A 61 17.79 8.20 -20.71
CA VAL A 61 17.56 7.08 -19.79
C VAL A 61 18.36 5.87 -20.23
N GLU A 62 19.10 5.26 -19.32
CA GLU A 62 19.89 4.06 -19.56
C GLU A 62 19.07 2.82 -19.10
N ILE A 63 18.62 2.00 -20.05
CA ILE A 63 17.95 0.72 -19.78
C ILE A 63 19.01 -0.33 -19.45
N THR A 64 18.84 -1.04 -18.33
CA THR A 64 19.86 -1.96 -17.80
C THR A 64 19.52 -3.43 -17.96
N ASP A 65 18.30 -3.87 -17.67
CA ASP A 65 17.93 -5.29 -17.64
C ASP A 65 16.59 -5.49 -18.38
N TYR A 66 16.67 -5.61 -19.69
CA TYR A 66 15.51 -5.79 -20.56
C TYR A 66 15.17 -7.27 -20.74
N LYS A 67 13.93 -7.66 -20.47
CA LYS A 67 13.44 -9.03 -20.56
C LYS A 67 12.07 -9.05 -21.22
N GLU A 68 11.88 -10.03 -22.08
CA GLU A 68 10.59 -10.37 -22.68
C GLU A 68 10.12 -11.72 -22.15
N ALA A 69 8.84 -11.86 -21.94
CA ALA A 69 8.20 -13.09 -21.53
C ALA A 69 6.84 -13.22 -22.22
N GLN A 70 6.40 -14.45 -22.42
CA GLN A 70 5.04 -14.75 -22.86
C GLN A 70 4.37 -15.60 -21.80
N ALA A 71 3.23 -15.16 -21.35
CA ALA A 71 2.31 -15.89 -20.49
C ALA A 71 1.18 -16.51 -21.32
N ALA A 72 0.52 -17.51 -20.77
CA ALA A 72 -0.66 -18.13 -21.37
C ALA A 72 -1.88 -17.93 -20.47
N GLU A 73 -3.04 -17.67 -21.06
CA GLU A 73 -4.32 -17.71 -20.37
C GLU A 73 -4.92 -19.12 -20.48
N LEU A 74 -4.95 -19.84 -19.35
CA LEU A 74 -5.53 -21.17 -19.27
C LEU A 74 -6.81 -21.14 -18.44
N LEU A 75 -7.76 -22.01 -18.79
CA LEU A 75 -9.00 -22.14 -18.04
C LEU A 75 -8.76 -22.85 -16.72
N ILE A 76 -9.12 -22.24 -15.61
CA ILE A 76 -9.05 -22.85 -14.28
C ILE A 76 -10.44 -23.13 -13.72
N THR A 77 -10.52 -24.17 -12.91
CA THR A 77 -11.61 -24.37 -11.95
C THR A 77 -11.03 -24.17 -10.56
N TYR A 78 -11.62 -23.29 -9.77
CA TYR A 78 -11.15 -23.00 -8.43
C TYR A 78 -12.27 -23.03 -7.40
N ALA A 79 -11.91 -23.24 -6.12
CA ALA A 79 -12.83 -23.17 -5.00
C ALA A 79 -13.00 -21.71 -4.56
N GLY A 80 -14.21 -21.24 -4.53
CA GLY A 80 -14.60 -19.94 -4.00
C GLY A 80 -15.62 -20.09 -2.87
N THR A 81 -15.95 -19.00 -2.21
CA THR A 81 -17.04 -18.95 -1.23
C THR A 81 -18.04 -17.88 -1.65
N GLU A 82 -19.32 -18.18 -1.46
CA GLU A 82 -20.41 -17.22 -1.66
C GLU A 82 -21.20 -17.06 -0.38
N LEU A 83 -21.78 -15.87 -0.21
CA LEU A 83 -22.67 -15.57 0.89
C LEU A 83 -24.10 -15.89 0.45
N SER A 84 -24.79 -16.77 1.17
CA SER A 84 -26.21 -17.05 0.93
C SER A 84 -27.08 -15.88 1.43
N ASP A 85 -28.33 -15.85 1.00
CA ASP A 85 -29.34 -14.86 1.47
C ASP A 85 -29.55 -14.94 2.99
N ASP A 86 -29.28 -16.08 3.59
CA ASP A 86 -29.37 -16.30 5.04
C ASP A 86 -28.13 -15.84 5.81
N GLY A 87 -27.10 -15.32 5.10
CA GLY A 87 -25.86 -14.83 5.68
C GLY A 87 -24.82 -15.92 6.01
N GLU A 88 -25.00 -17.14 5.52
CA GLU A 88 -24.01 -18.21 5.66
C GLU A 88 -23.11 -18.30 4.41
N TYR A 89 -21.81 -18.62 4.63
CA TYR A 89 -20.89 -18.87 3.54
C TYR A 89 -20.93 -20.32 3.09
N TYR A 90 -21.01 -20.54 1.78
CA TYR A 90 -20.95 -21.86 1.19
C TYR A 90 -19.90 -21.96 0.08
N ASP A 91 -19.31 -23.13 -0.08
CA ASP A 91 -18.28 -23.37 -1.09
C ASP A 91 -18.90 -23.51 -2.47
N VAL A 92 -18.34 -22.79 -3.44
CA VAL A 92 -18.72 -22.83 -4.85
C VAL A 92 -17.51 -23.16 -5.72
N LYS A 93 -17.79 -23.79 -6.87
CA LYS A 93 -16.77 -23.97 -7.90
C LYS A 93 -16.99 -22.92 -8.98
N ARG A 94 -15.94 -22.20 -9.29
CA ARG A 94 -15.93 -21.18 -10.32
C ARG A 94 -14.94 -21.53 -11.41
N GLU A 95 -15.21 -21.04 -12.60
CA GLU A 95 -14.33 -21.18 -13.77
C GLU A 95 -13.97 -19.79 -14.26
N LYS A 96 -12.70 -19.59 -14.60
CA LYS A 96 -12.21 -18.36 -15.23
C LYS A 96 -10.91 -18.60 -15.98
N TYR A 97 -10.50 -17.64 -16.80
CA TYR A 97 -9.15 -17.62 -17.34
C TYR A 97 -8.16 -17.07 -16.33
N ALA A 98 -6.98 -17.66 -16.28
CA ALA A 98 -5.91 -17.26 -15.38
C ALA A 98 -4.57 -17.23 -16.12
N THR A 99 -3.68 -16.36 -15.68
CA THR A 99 -2.36 -16.15 -16.28
C THR A 99 -1.37 -17.21 -15.79
N PHE A 100 -0.72 -17.90 -16.71
CA PHE A 100 0.29 -18.91 -16.42
C PHE A 100 1.63 -18.57 -17.03
N LEU A 101 2.69 -18.78 -16.25
CA LEU A 101 4.08 -18.70 -16.67
C LEU A 101 4.76 -20.05 -16.48
N SER A 102 5.75 -20.38 -17.33
CA SER A 102 6.62 -21.52 -17.07
C SER A 102 7.63 -21.22 -15.96
N ALA A 103 8.09 -22.23 -15.25
CA ALA A 103 9.04 -22.08 -14.15
C ALA A 103 10.36 -21.44 -14.61
N SER A 104 10.85 -21.76 -15.81
CA SER A 104 12.05 -21.16 -16.37
C SER A 104 11.87 -19.69 -16.74
N VAL A 105 10.73 -19.33 -17.37
CA VAL A 105 10.40 -17.94 -17.71
C VAL A 105 10.26 -17.11 -16.46
N PHE A 106 9.48 -17.59 -15.47
CA PHE A 106 9.34 -16.90 -14.20
C PHE A 106 10.68 -16.69 -13.50
N SER A 107 11.53 -17.74 -13.45
CA SER A 107 12.85 -17.63 -12.82
C SER A 107 13.72 -16.56 -13.47
N ARG A 108 13.64 -16.43 -14.79
CA ARG A 108 14.38 -15.42 -15.57
C ARG A 108 13.90 -14.00 -15.27
N ILE A 109 12.57 -13.77 -15.24
CA ILE A 109 12.03 -12.43 -15.01
C ILE A 109 12.16 -12.00 -13.54
N ALA A 110 11.93 -12.93 -12.60
CA ALA A 110 11.95 -12.64 -11.17
C ALA A 110 13.35 -12.65 -10.55
N GLY A 111 14.36 -13.17 -11.26
CA GLY A 111 15.70 -13.37 -10.68
C GLY A 111 15.73 -14.36 -9.52
N LYS A 112 14.67 -15.16 -9.34
CA LYS A 112 14.53 -16.16 -8.27
C LYS A 112 14.33 -17.54 -8.89
N GLN A 113 15.13 -18.51 -8.50
CA GLN A 113 15.03 -19.85 -9.05
C GLN A 113 13.77 -20.58 -8.56
N VAL A 114 12.91 -20.98 -9.47
CA VAL A 114 11.73 -21.81 -9.21
C VAL A 114 11.88 -23.13 -9.95
N SER A 115 11.72 -24.25 -9.25
CA SER A 115 11.76 -25.58 -9.83
C SER A 115 10.47 -26.32 -9.46
N LEU A 116 9.76 -26.83 -10.45
CA LEU A 116 8.52 -27.61 -10.33
C LEU A 116 8.64 -28.90 -11.13
N LYS A 117 8.06 -29.97 -10.59
CA LYS A 117 7.90 -31.23 -11.32
C LYS A 117 6.60 -31.20 -12.13
N PRO A 118 6.46 -32.01 -13.17
CA PRO A 118 5.19 -32.18 -13.86
C PRO A 118 4.05 -32.52 -12.87
N GLY A 119 2.91 -31.86 -13.06
CA GLY A 119 1.77 -31.94 -12.16
C GLY A 119 1.85 -31.07 -10.90
N GLU A 120 2.84 -30.18 -10.78
CA GLU A 120 2.99 -29.24 -9.67
C GLU A 120 2.79 -27.80 -10.12
N TYR A 121 2.25 -26.94 -9.23
CA TYR A 121 2.13 -25.51 -9.47
C TYR A 121 2.47 -24.66 -8.25
N LYS A 122 2.82 -23.41 -8.49
CA LYS A 122 2.89 -22.33 -7.48
C LYS A 122 2.00 -21.18 -7.86
N ALA A 123 1.44 -20.50 -6.87
CA ALA A 123 0.73 -19.25 -7.09
C ALA A 123 1.71 -18.06 -7.03
N ILE A 124 1.54 -17.09 -7.93
CA ILE A 124 2.24 -15.81 -7.88
C ILE A 124 1.42 -14.87 -7.02
N VAL A 125 2.04 -14.32 -6.00
CA VAL A 125 1.42 -13.37 -5.07
C VAL A 125 1.98 -11.99 -5.35
N GLN A 126 1.11 -11.08 -5.74
CA GLN A 126 1.48 -9.70 -6.05
C GLN A 126 1.27 -8.75 -4.87
N GLN A 127 0.37 -9.13 -3.95
CA GLN A 127 0.10 -8.39 -2.72
C GLN A 127 0.00 -9.38 -1.54
N ARG A 128 0.32 -8.90 -0.35
CA ARG A 128 0.40 -9.74 0.85
C ARG A 128 -0.90 -10.47 1.18
N TYR A 129 -2.05 -9.81 1.07
CA TYR A 129 -3.35 -10.42 1.37
C TYR A 129 -3.66 -11.64 0.47
N GLN A 130 -3.04 -11.73 -0.70
CA GLN A 130 -3.22 -12.86 -1.62
C GLN A 130 -2.58 -14.14 -1.09
N GLU A 131 -1.60 -14.06 -0.17
CA GLU A 131 -1.03 -15.23 0.48
C GLU A 131 -2.09 -16.02 1.26
N GLU A 132 -3.04 -15.32 1.88
CA GLU A 132 -4.14 -15.93 2.63
C GLU A 132 -5.15 -16.64 1.72
N ILE A 133 -5.40 -16.07 0.53
CA ILE A 133 -6.29 -16.67 -0.48
C ILE A 133 -5.74 -18.04 -0.90
N TRP A 134 -4.43 -18.14 -1.11
CA TRP A 134 -3.76 -19.36 -1.55
C TRP A 134 -3.23 -20.24 -0.42
N ALA A 135 -3.48 -19.89 0.83
CA ALA A 135 -3.11 -20.72 1.98
C ALA A 135 -3.87 -22.07 2.02
N LYS A 136 -5.01 -22.17 1.31
CA LYS A 136 -5.79 -23.39 1.20
C LYS A 136 -5.24 -24.26 0.06
N PRO A 137 -4.80 -25.52 0.32
CA PRO A 137 -4.13 -26.36 -0.69
C PRO A 137 -5.00 -26.72 -1.90
N GLU A 138 -6.31 -26.56 -1.81
CA GLU A 138 -7.29 -26.99 -2.82
C GLU A 138 -7.94 -25.82 -3.57
N CYS A 139 -7.41 -24.61 -3.46
CA CYS A 139 -7.99 -23.45 -4.15
C CYS A 139 -8.02 -23.62 -5.67
N LEU A 140 -6.93 -24.11 -6.29
CA LEU A 140 -6.91 -24.46 -7.70
C LEU A 140 -7.24 -25.93 -7.87
N LEU A 141 -8.44 -26.24 -8.37
CA LEU A 141 -8.94 -27.59 -8.49
C LEU A 141 -8.54 -28.25 -9.80
N LYS A 142 -8.54 -27.49 -10.91
CA LYS A 142 -8.22 -27.98 -12.26
C LYS A 142 -7.63 -26.86 -13.11
N VAL A 143 -6.83 -27.28 -14.08
CA VAL A 143 -6.36 -26.46 -15.20
C VAL A 143 -6.69 -27.16 -16.49
N ALA A 144 -7.22 -26.45 -17.47
CA ALA A 144 -7.53 -26.95 -18.78
C ALA A 144 -6.94 -26.05 -19.88
N SER A 145 -6.48 -26.66 -20.96
CA SER A 145 -6.12 -25.92 -22.17
C SER A 145 -7.41 -25.55 -22.92
N PRO A 146 -7.67 -24.25 -23.19
CA PRO A 146 -8.86 -23.84 -23.95
C PRO A 146 -8.89 -24.44 -25.36
N ALA A 147 -7.75 -24.74 -25.96
CA ALA A 147 -7.66 -25.31 -27.31
C ALA A 147 -7.77 -26.84 -27.35
N ALA A 148 -7.23 -27.55 -26.35
CA ALA A 148 -7.13 -29.02 -26.36
C ALA A 148 -8.18 -29.72 -25.51
N GLY A 149 -8.84 -29.02 -24.58
CA GLY A 149 -9.81 -29.61 -23.67
C GLY A 149 -9.22 -30.62 -22.67
N GLU A 150 -7.89 -30.76 -22.63
CA GLU A 150 -7.21 -31.59 -21.64
C GLU A 150 -7.25 -30.94 -20.27
N GLU A 151 -7.53 -31.75 -19.25
CA GLU A 151 -7.58 -31.29 -17.86
C GLU A 151 -6.48 -31.92 -17.03
N MET A 152 -5.83 -31.13 -16.17
CA MET A 152 -4.96 -31.64 -15.10
C MET A 152 -5.44 -31.17 -13.74
N LYS A 153 -5.04 -31.90 -12.70
CA LYS A 153 -5.23 -31.55 -11.29
C LYS A 153 -3.86 -31.32 -10.67
N PRO A 154 -3.31 -30.10 -10.77
CA PRO A 154 -1.96 -29.86 -10.31
C PRO A 154 -1.89 -29.79 -8.79
N ALA A 155 -0.76 -30.22 -8.23
CA ALA A 155 -0.49 -30.19 -6.80
C ALA A 155 0.12 -28.83 -6.39
N TYR A 156 -0.48 -28.19 -5.41
CA TYR A 156 0.00 -26.89 -4.87
C TYR A 156 1.36 -27.05 -4.15
N LYS A 157 2.30 -26.16 -4.45
CA LYS A 157 3.65 -26.14 -3.86
C LYS A 157 4.02 -24.79 -3.23
N GLY A 158 3.02 -24.03 -2.81
CA GLY A 158 3.20 -22.76 -2.14
C GLY A 158 3.13 -21.56 -3.08
N THR A 159 3.48 -20.41 -2.54
CA THR A 159 3.47 -19.13 -3.22
C THR A 159 4.88 -18.66 -3.61
N VAL A 160 4.94 -17.74 -4.54
CA VAL A 160 6.13 -16.93 -4.85
C VAL A 160 5.68 -15.49 -5.00
N ARG A 161 6.37 -14.59 -4.31
CA ARG A 161 6.05 -13.17 -4.38
C ARG A 161 6.76 -12.50 -5.55
N PHE A 162 5.97 -11.79 -6.37
CA PHE A 162 6.41 -10.93 -7.46
C PHE A 162 5.45 -9.73 -7.50
N ASP A 163 5.83 -8.65 -6.86
CA ASP A 163 5.00 -7.44 -6.79
C ASP A 163 5.03 -6.73 -8.16
N ASN A 164 3.90 -6.14 -8.55
CA ASN A 164 3.75 -5.39 -9.80
C ASN A 164 3.99 -6.24 -11.08
N LEU A 165 3.63 -7.51 -11.06
CA LEU A 165 3.57 -8.31 -12.30
C LEU A 165 2.56 -7.68 -13.27
N THR A 166 1.40 -7.29 -12.74
CA THR A 166 0.34 -6.52 -13.40
C THR A 166 -0.11 -5.38 -12.50
N ARG A 167 -0.62 -4.29 -13.04
CA ARG A 167 -1.11 -3.14 -12.24
C ARG A 167 -2.29 -3.54 -11.37
N VAL A 168 -3.24 -4.20 -11.98
CA VAL A 168 -4.33 -4.83 -11.23
C VAL A 168 -3.81 -6.14 -10.66
N SER A 169 -3.68 -6.18 -9.35
CA SER A 169 -3.18 -7.36 -8.65
C SER A 169 -4.18 -8.52 -8.76
N ASP A 170 -4.31 -9.10 -9.96
CA ASP A 170 -5.11 -10.30 -10.14
C ASP A 170 -4.48 -11.44 -9.32
N PRO A 171 -5.19 -12.05 -8.37
CA PRO A 171 -4.69 -13.18 -7.61
C PRO A 171 -4.53 -14.46 -8.44
N PHE A 172 -5.00 -14.47 -9.69
CA PHE A 172 -5.02 -15.66 -10.55
C PHE A 172 -3.83 -15.69 -11.51
N ALA A 173 -2.62 -15.60 -10.97
CA ALA A 173 -1.37 -15.81 -11.70
C ALA A 173 -0.62 -17.00 -11.11
N PHE A 174 -0.14 -17.91 -11.97
CA PHE A 174 0.42 -19.19 -11.57
C PHE A 174 1.69 -19.55 -12.34
N ILE A 175 2.45 -20.48 -11.77
CA ILE A 175 3.64 -21.06 -12.39
C ILE A 175 3.41 -22.56 -12.53
N LEU A 176 3.61 -23.08 -13.74
CA LEU A 176 3.65 -24.50 -14.04
C LEU A 176 5.08 -24.97 -14.27
N SER A 177 5.30 -26.29 -14.23
CA SER A 177 6.53 -26.88 -14.76
C SER A 177 6.68 -26.55 -16.24
N ASP A 178 7.92 -26.47 -16.73
CA ASP A 178 8.15 -26.18 -18.15
C ASP A 178 7.52 -27.22 -19.07
N ALA A 179 7.47 -28.48 -18.64
CA ALA A 179 6.85 -29.58 -19.40
C ALA A 179 5.32 -29.43 -19.49
N ASP A 180 4.66 -29.12 -18.36
CA ASP A 180 3.21 -28.92 -18.34
C ASP A 180 2.83 -27.66 -19.12
N TYR A 181 3.57 -26.56 -18.92
CA TYR A 181 3.34 -25.32 -19.65
C TYR A 181 3.43 -25.55 -21.16
N ALA A 182 4.49 -26.21 -21.65
CA ALA A 182 4.65 -26.52 -23.05
C ALA A 182 3.52 -27.40 -23.59
N SER A 183 3.08 -28.40 -22.84
CA SER A 183 1.97 -29.29 -23.24
C SER A 183 0.65 -28.54 -23.36
N TYR A 184 0.31 -27.71 -22.36
CA TYR A 184 -0.98 -27.01 -22.30
C TYR A 184 -1.06 -25.80 -23.24
N THR A 185 0.08 -25.27 -23.66
CA THR A 185 0.14 -24.09 -24.54
C THR A 185 0.41 -24.43 -26.02
N ALA A 186 0.72 -25.68 -26.34
CA ALA A 186 1.11 -26.10 -27.70
C ALA A 186 0.07 -25.80 -28.79
N ALA A 187 -1.21 -25.82 -28.44
CA ALA A 187 -2.32 -25.60 -29.37
C ALA A 187 -2.97 -24.22 -29.22
N LEU A 188 -2.45 -23.33 -28.35
CA LEU A 188 -3.02 -22.00 -28.13
C LEU A 188 -2.74 -21.08 -29.29
N THR A 189 -3.73 -20.26 -29.65
CA THR A 189 -3.58 -19.10 -30.54
C THR A 189 -3.05 -17.89 -29.79
N GLU A 190 -2.72 -16.84 -30.51
CA GLU A 190 -2.25 -15.58 -29.90
C GLU A 190 -3.32 -14.93 -29.00
N ASP A 191 -4.60 -15.22 -29.22
CA ASP A 191 -5.71 -14.70 -28.41
C ASP A 191 -5.70 -15.19 -26.95
N ASN A 192 -5.02 -16.33 -26.68
CA ASN A 192 -4.87 -16.89 -25.35
C ASN A 192 -3.47 -16.69 -24.78
N LYS A 193 -2.72 -15.74 -25.32
CA LYS A 193 -1.37 -15.42 -24.87
C LYS A 193 -1.24 -13.95 -24.51
N VAL A 194 -0.41 -13.68 -23.54
CA VAL A 194 -0.09 -12.33 -23.07
C VAL A 194 1.40 -12.13 -23.18
N ASP A 195 1.80 -11.17 -23.96
CA ASP A 195 3.20 -10.75 -24.03
C ASP A 195 3.51 -9.78 -22.91
N MET A 196 4.68 -9.92 -22.33
CA MET A 196 5.14 -9.15 -21.19
C MET A 196 6.54 -8.61 -21.44
N VAL A 197 6.74 -7.34 -21.16
CA VAL A 197 8.04 -6.67 -21.25
C VAL A 197 8.40 -6.12 -19.88
N PHE A 198 9.59 -6.44 -19.42
CA PHE A 198 10.14 -6.01 -18.14
C PHE A 198 11.50 -5.39 -18.34
N PHE A 199 11.75 -4.24 -17.74
CA PHE A 199 13.09 -3.67 -17.73
C PHE A 199 13.36 -2.82 -16.49
N ASN A 200 14.64 -2.67 -16.20
CA ASN A 200 15.15 -1.78 -15.19
C ASN A 200 15.90 -0.62 -15.86
N VAL A 201 15.97 0.50 -15.16
CA VAL A 201 16.66 1.69 -15.58
C VAL A 201 17.64 2.14 -14.51
N LYS A 202 18.66 2.89 -14.93
CA LYS A 202 19.51 3.59 -13.99
C LYS A 202 18.78 4.80 -13.44
N ASP A 203 18.87 5.02 -12.11
CA ASP A 203 18.28 6.18 -11.43
C ASP A 203 16.77 6.37 -11.72
N VAL A 204 15.98 5.32 -11.47
CA VAL A 204 14.54 5.24 -11.80
C VAL A 204 13.74 6.49 -11.40
N MET A 205 14.15 7.21 -10.36
CA MET A 205 13.42 8.40 -9.87
C MET A 205 13.53 9.61 -10.81
N ASP A 206 14.54 9.64 -11.65
CA ASP A 206 14.78 10.73 -12.60
C ASP A 206 14.12 10.47 -13.96
N THR A 207 13.45 9.33 -14.11
CA THR A 207 12.86 8.88 -15.39
C THR A 207 11.39 9.28 -15.57
N TYR A 208 10.83 10.17 -14.75
CA TYR A 208 9.42 10.56 -14.84
C TYR A 208 8.96 11.06 -16.22
N PRO A 209 9.70 11.94 -16.94
CA PRO A 209 9.30 12.37 -18.28
C PRO A 209 9.29 11.22 -19.30
N PHE A 210 10.28 10.32 -19.24
CA PHE A 210 10.32 9.12 -20.05
C PHE A 210 9.12 8.20 -19.78
N ALA A 211 8.82 7.97 -18.51
CA ALA A 211 7.71 7.12 -18.11
C ALA A 211 6.36 7.67 -18.60
N LYS A 212 6.17 8.99 -18.55
CA LYS A 212 4.93 9.62 -19.06
C LYS A 212 4.77 9.48 -20.56
N GLU A 213 5.83 9.76 -21.34
CA GLU A 213 5.78 9.62 -22.79
C GLU A 213 5.60 8.14 -23.19
N LEU A 214 6.28 7.20 -22.50
CA LEU A 214 6.10 5.78 -22.72
C LEU A 214 4.66 5.32 -22.41
N GLU A 215 4.04 5.84 -21.36
CA GLU A 215 2.65 5.56 -21.01
C GLU A 215 1.69 6.06 -22.11
N GLU A 216 1.90 7.29 -22.60
CA GLU A 216 1.10 7.88 -23.68
C GLU A 216 1.21 7.08 -24.99
N GLU A 217 2.43 6.71 -25.39
CA GLU A 217 2.69 5.86 -26.56
C GLU A 217 2.04 4.47 -26.39
N TYR A 218 2.16 3.88 -25.19
CA TYR A 218 1.58 2.58 -24.90
C TYR A 218 0.04 2.60 -24.98
N ILE A 219 -0.60 3.65 -24.45
CA ILE A 219 -2.05 3.86 -24.55
C ILE A 219 -2.47 4.04 -26.02
N ALA A 220 -1.68 4.76 -26.81
CA ALA A 220 -1.96 5.01 -28.21
C ALA A 220 -1.94 3.73 -29.10
N HIS A 221 -1.22 2.69 -28.67
CA HIS A 221 -1.15 1.39 -29.35
C HIS A 221 -2.31 0.46 -28.97
N ALA A 222 -3.04 0.74 -27.88
CA ALA A 222 -4.14 -0.09 -27.43
C ALA A 222 -5.31 -0.07 -28.45
N THR A 223 -5.87 -1.24 -28.68
CA THR A 223 -7.00 -1.44 -29.61
C THR A 223 -8.22 -2.01 -28.87
N ASP A 224 -9.26 -2.34 -29.62
CA ASP A 224 -10.44 -3.03 -29.09
C ASP A 224 -10.16 -4.47 -28.58
N ILE A 225 -8.95 -5.00 -28.78
CA ILE A 225 -8.51 -6.27 -28.22
C ILE A 225 -8.13 -6.12 -26.75
N SER A 226 -7.58 -4.98 -26.36
CA SER A 226 -7.04 -4.76 -25.00
C SER A 226 -7.85 -3.80 -24.13
N ASP A 227 -8.84 -3.10 -24.64
CA ASP A 227 -9.60 -2.06 -23.92
C ASP A 227 -10.62 -2.58 -22.89
N HIS A 228 -10.39 -3.77 -22.35
CA HIS A 228 -11.24 -4.40 -21.36
C HIS A 228 -11.03 -3.87 -19.95
N TYR A 229 -12.11 -3.89 -19.15
CA TYR A 229 -12.02 -3.67 -17.71
C TYR A 229 -11.13 -4.72 -17.03
N PHE A 230 -10.52 -4.34 -15.92
CA PHE A 230 -9.58 -5.21 -15.19
C PHE A 230 -10.19 -6.51 -14.64
N LEU A 231 -11.49 -6.55 -14.40
CA LEU A 231 -12.22 -7.75 -13.97
C LEU A 231 -12.86 -8.52 -15.12
N TYR A 232 -12.63 -8.08 -16.36
CA TYR A 232 -13.19 -8.80 -17.53
C TYR A 232 -12.58 -10.19 -17.64
N ASP A 233 -13.45 -11.18 -17.78
CA ASP A 233 -13.11 -12.57 -18.05
C ASP A 233 -14.06 -13.16 -19.10
N ALA A 234 -13.52 -13.63 -20.22
CA ALA A 234 -14.30 -14.14 -21.32
C ALA A 234 -15.11 -15.41 -20.94
N ARG A 235 -14.63 -16.21 -19.96
CA ARG A 235 -15.36 -17.39 -19.48
C ARG A 235 -16.56 -16.99 -18.65
N GLU A 236 -16.41 -16.01 -17.78
CA GLU A 236 -17.51 -15.49 -16.98
C GLU A 236 -18.58 -14.84 -17.87
N GLU A 237 -18.20 -14.10 -18.90
CA GLU A 237 -19.12 -13.56 -19.89
C GLU A 237 -19.88 -14.66 -20.62
N GLU A 238 -19.19 -15.69 -21.12
CA GLU A 238 -19.82 -16.86 -21.77
C GLU A 238 -20.82 -17.58 -20.85
N LEU A 239 -20.49 -17.72 -19.57
CA LEU A 239 -21.40 -18.34 -18.59
C LEU A 239 -22.62 -17.46 -18.30
N ALA A 240 -22.44 -16.15 -18.18
CA ALA A 240 -23.54 -15.19 -18.00
C ALA A 240 -24.49 -15.19 -19.23
N GLU A 241 -23.94 -15.18 -20.44
CA GLU A 241 -24.74 -15.30 -21.68
C GLU A 241 -25.55 -16.60 -21.71
N LYS A 242 -24.95 -17.73 -21.36
CA LYS A 242 -25.65 -19.02 -21.28
C LYS A 242 -26.76 -19.04 -20.23
N ALA A 243 -26.59 -18.30 -19.15
CA ALA A 243 -27.59 -18.12 -18.10
C ALA A 243 -28.68 -17.11 -18.48
N GLY A 244 -28.46 -16.30 -19.53
CA GLY A 244 -29.33 -15.18 -19.91
C GLY A 244 -29.24 -13.99 -18.97
N GLU A 245 -28.08 -13.84 -18.27
CA GLU A 245 -27.81 -12.78 -17.33
C GLU A 245 -26.84 -11.73 -17.93
N PRO A 246 -26.95 -10.45 -17.57
CA PRO A 246 -25.99 -9.46 -18.01
C PRO A 246 -24.64 -9.66 -17.31
N TYR A 247 -23.54 -9.63 -18.05
CA TYR A 247 -22.20 -9.63 -17.47
C TYR A 247 -21.79 -8.22 -17.06
N ALA A 248 -21.41 -8.05 -15.79
CA ALA A 248 -21.15 -6.74 -15.20
C ALA A 248 -19.92 -6.03 -15.79
N TYR A 249 -18.95 -6.78 -16.32
CA TYR A 249 -17.66 -6.27 -16.80
C TYR A 249 -17.51 -6.35 -18.34
N SER A 250 -18.60 -6.47 -19.07
CA SER A 250 -18.59 -6.47 -20.55
C SER A 250 -18.29 -5.10 -21.18
N GLY A 251 -18.24 -4.04 -20.36
CA GLY A 251 -17.94 -2.69 -20.82
C GLY A 251 -16.49 -2.53 -21.30
N ARG A 252 -16.25 -1.44 -22.01
CA ARG A 252 -14.95 -1.04 -22.55
C ARG A 252 -14.43 0.18 -21.81
N VAL A 253 -13.12 0.23 -21.56
CA VAL A 253 -12.47 1.37 -20.95
C VAL A 253 -12.18 2.42 -22.01
N GLY A 254 -12.47 3.69 -21.75
CA GLY A 254 -12.14 4.77 -22.68
C GLY A 254 -10.63 4.99 -22.75
N MET A 255 -10.00 4.57 -23.86
CA MET A 255 -8.56 4.60 -24.10
C MET A 255 -8.09 6.01 -24.49
N THR A 256 -8.21 6.97 -23.58
CA THR A 256 -7.73 8.34 -23.77
C THR A 256 -6.87 8.75 -22.58
N ALA A 257 -5.75 9.43 -22.83
CA ALA A 257 -4.84 9.88 -21.79
C ALA A 257 -5.50 10.84 -20.77
N ASP A 258 -6.61 11.48 -21.14
CA ASP A 258 -7.38 12.37 -20.28
C ASP A 258 -8.37 11.62 -19.35
N ASN A 259 -8.54 10.31 -19.52
CA ASN A 259 -9.39 9.51 -18.64
C ASN A 259 -8.69 9.24 -17.30
N PRO A 260 -9.15 9.85 -16.18
CA PRO A 260 -8.46 9.72 -14.89
C PRO A 260 -8.57 8.32 -14.29
N GLU A 261 -9.53 7.49 -14.76
CA GLU A 261 -9.78 6.14 -14.26
C GLU A 261 -9.09 5.08 -15.13
N LEU A 262 -8.56 5.48 -16.30
CA LEU A 262 -7.98 4.56 -17.28
C LEU A 262 -7.02 3.53 -16.64
N LEU A 263 -6.02 4.00 -15.93
CA LEU A 263 -5.00 3.12 -15.36
C LEU A 263 -5.51 2.25 -14.19
N GLN A 264 -6.63 2.61 -13.58
CA GLN A 264 -7.25 1.82 -12.52
C GLN A 264 -8.17 0.74 -13.08
N ASP A 265 -8.87 1.07 -14.14
CA ASP A 265 -9.92 0.22 -14.71
C ASP A 265 -9.43 -0.68 -15.85
N TRP A 266 -8.30 -0.37 -16.45
CA TRP A 266 -7.78 -1.08 -17.61
C TRP A 266 -7.05 -2.38 -17.23
N LYS A 267 -7.45 -3.52 -17.80
CA LYS A 267 -6.86 -4.84 -17.55
C LYS A 267 -5.35 -4.88 -17.85
N TYR A 268 -4.94 -4.22 -18.91
CA TYR A 268 -3.56 -4.21 -19.39
C TYR A 268 -2.80 -2.91 -19.06
N ALA A 269 -3.23 -2.17 -18.05
CA ALA A 269 -2.54 -0.96 -17.62
C ALA A 269 -1.07 -1.25 -17.26
N PRO A 270 -0.11 -0.45 -17.78
CA PRO A 270 1.31 -0.66 -17.50
C PRO A 270 1.65 -0.31 -16.05
N VAL A 271 2.74 -0.88 -15.54
CA VAL A 271 3.25 -0.59 -14.20
C VAL A 271 4.62 0.06 -14.30
N PHE A 272 4.68 1.35 -14.04
CA PHE A 272 5.92 2.12 -14.00
C PHE A 272 6.14 2.63 -12.57
N LYS A 273 7.16 2.12 -11.92
CA LYS A 273 7.46 2.40 -10.52
C LYS A 273 7.53 3.89 -10.19
N VAL A 274 8.09 4.69 -11.11
CA VAL A 274 8.19 6.14 -10.93
C VAL A 274 6.83 6.84 -10.98
N LEU A 275 5.90 6.41 -11.83
CA LEU A 275 4.54 6.98 -11.93
C LEU A 275 3.68 6.56 -10.74
N THR A 276 3.65 5.28 -10.40
CA THR A 276 2.94 4.78 -9.22
C THR A 276 3.40 5.49 -7.95
N LYS A 277 4.72 5.74 -7.82
CA LYS A 277 5.26 6.53 -6.73
C LYS A 277 4.76 7.97 -6.76
N GLY A 278 4.75 8.60 -7.92
CA GLY A 278 4.28 9.97 -8.10
C GLY A 278 2.82 10.16 -7.67
N GLU A 279 1.93 9.27 -8.10
CA GLU A 279 0.50 9.28 -7.75
C GLU A 279 0.27 9.12 -6.25
N VAL A 280 0.91 8.13 -5.64
CA VAL A 280 0.83 7.90 -4.20
C VAL A 280 1.39 9.07 -3.41
N MET A 281 2.51 9.66 -3.83
CA MET A 281 3.10 10.84 -3.17
C MET A 281 2.16 12.04 -3.23
N GLN A 282 1.47 12.29 -4.33
CA GLN A 282 0.50 13.38 -4.44
C GLN A 282 -0.68 13.17 -3.49
N MET A 283 -1.24 11.96 -3.45
CA MET A 283 -2.34 11.63 -2.55
C MET A 283 -1.94 11.77 -1.08
N ILE A 284 -0.79 11.25 -0.69
CA ILE A 284 -0.28 11.33 0.68
C ILE A 284 0.06 12.77 1.05
N ALA A 285 0.64 13.57 0.15
CA ALA A 285 1.03 14.94 0.43
C ALA A 285 -0.15 15.79 0.93
N VAL A 286 -1.35 15.61 0.36
CA VAL A 286 -2.57 16.30 0.80
C VAL A 286 -2.91 15.93 2.24
N PHE A 287 -2.91 14.63 2.57
CA PHE A 287 -3.22 14.16 3.93
C PHE A 287 -2.15 14.59 4.94
N VAL A 288 -0.87 14.53 4.58
CA VAL A 288 0.23 14.96 5.44
C VAL A 288 0.17 16.47 5.70
N LEU A 289 -0.09 17.29 4.67
CA LEU A 289 -0.25 18.73 4.81
C LEU A 289 -1.45 19.09 5.69
N LEU A 290 -2.61 18.46 5.47
CA LEU A 290 -3.80 18.67 6.28
C LEU A 290 -3.54 18.29 7.74
N SER A 291 -2.91 17.16 7.97
CA SER A 291 -2.56 16.67 9.31
C SER A 291 -1.56 17.58 10.01
N ALA A 292 -0.52 18.03 9.30
CA ALA A 292 0.45 18.98 9.83
C ALA A 292 -0.22 20.32 10.20
N TYR A 293 -1.15 20.80 9.38
CA TYR A 293 -1.91 22.02 9.67
C TYR A 293 -2.77 21.88 10.92
N ILE A 294 -3.53 20.81 11.05
CA ILE A 294 -4.33 20.50 12.23
C ILE A 294 -3.44 20.39 13.47
N ALA A 295 -2.27 19.76 13.32
CA ALA A 295 -1.27 19.62 14.36
C ALA A 295 -0.76 20.96 14.90
N ILE A 296 -0.41 21.86 14.01
CA ILE A 296 0.08 23.19 14.40
C ILE A 296 -0.98 23.97 15.15
N ILE A 297 -2.22 23.97 14.65
CA ILE A 297 -3.35 24.62 15.34
C ILE A 297 -3.55 24.03 16.73
N ALA A 298 -3.48 22.74 16.81
CA ALA A 298 -3.65 21.99 18.04
C ALA A 298 -2.56 22.29 19.07
N LEU A 299 -1.31 22.29 18.67
CA LEU A 299 -0.18 22.65 19.52
C LEU A 299 -0.30 24.10 20.00
N ALA A 300 -0.72 25.02 19.14
CA ALA A 300 -0.98 26.41 19.54
C ALA A 300 -2.11 26.49 20.58
N ALA A 301 -3.23 25.78 20.36
CA ALA A 301 -4.34 25.74 21.30
C ALA A 301 -3.94 25.15 22.66
N ILE A 302 -3.17 24.06 22.67
CA ILE A 302 -2.59 23.48 23.87
C ILE A 302 -1.71 24.49 24.60
N GLY A 303 -0.84 25.18 23.84
CA GLY A 303 0.03 26.21 24.40
C GLY A 303 -0.74 27.31 25.12
N VAL A 304 -1.77 27.85 24.46
CA VAL A 304 -2.62 28.89 25.03
C VAL A 304 -3.40 28.36 26.26
N MET A 305 -4.04 27.21 26.14
CA MET A 305 -4.86 26.66 27.25
C MET A 305 -4.01 26.34 28.48
N THR A 306 -2.85 25.72 28.31
CA THR A 306 -1.99 25.36 29.44
C THR A 306 -1.35 26.60 30.09
N TYR A 307 -0.98 27.60 29.28
CA TYR A 307 -0.46 28.85 29.77
C TYR A 307 -1.52 29.64 30.55
N VAL A 308 -2.72 29.82 29.97
CA VAL A 308 -3.85 30.52 30.65
C VAL A 308 -4.24 29.80 31.94
N ARG A 309 -4.33 28.45 31.90
CA ARG A 309 -4.64 27.67 33.12
C ARG A 309 -3.57 27.86 34.20
N SER A 310 -2.30 27.94 33.81
CA SER A 310 -1.20 28.19 34.77
C SER A 310 -1.34 29.58 35.43
N ILE A 311 -1.70 30.60 34.63
CA ILE A 311 -1.92 31.98 35.15
C ILE A 311 -3.15 32.00 36.08
N THR A 312 -4.28 31.40 35.69
CA THR A 312 -5.48 31.31 36.51
C THR A 312 -5.16 30.71 37.87
N ILE A 313 -4.43 29.60 37.92
CA ILE A 313 -4.02 28.98 39.18
C ILE A 313 -3.13 29.90 40.01
N ALA A 314 -2.27 30.70 39.40
CA ALA A 314 -1.45 31.67 40.11
C ALA A 314 -2.32 32.78 40.76
N VAL A 315 -3.29 33.29 39.99
CA VAL A 315 -4.22 34.31 40.49
C VAL A 315 -5.11 33.77 41.61
N ASP A 316 -5.73 32.62 41.42
CA ASP A 316 -6.65 32.00 42.37
C ASP A 316 -5.97 31.66 43.71
N ASN A 317 -4.72 31.25 43.65
CA ASN A 317 -3.95 30.87 44.84
C ASN A 317 -3.08 31.99 45.41
N ARG A 318 -3.13 33.19 44.87
CA ARG A 318 -2.29 34.29 45.35
C ARG A 318 -2.42 34.54 46.86
N GLN A 319 -3.66 34.62 47.35
CA GLN A 319 -3.93 34.83 48.76
C GLN A 319 -3.39 33.69 49.62
N LEU A 320 -3.50 32.43 49.16
CA LEU A 320 -2.96 31.28 49.87
C LEU A 320 -1.43 31.39 50.01
N PHE A 321 -0.70 31.83 48.96
CA PHE A 321 0.74 32.03 49.00
C PHE A 321 1.14 33.21 49.92
N GLU A 322 0.34 34.29 49.97
CA GLU A 322 0.55 35.39 50.89
C GLU A 322 0.35 34.94 52.36
N ASP A 323 -0.65 34.10 52.63
CA ASP A 323 -0.88 33.57 53.98
C ASP A 323 0.20 32.54 54.39
N MET A 324 0.70 31.74 53.47
CA MET A 324 1.86 30.84 53.68
C MET A 324 3.12 31.65 54.06
N LYS A 325 3.38 32.79 53.39
CA LYS A 325 4.48 33.70 53.72
C LYS A 325 4.35 34.26 55.12
N LYS A 326 3.12 34.69 55.52
CA LYS A 326 2.88 35.20 56.88
C LYS A 326 3.09 34.12 57.96
N LEU A 327 2.84 32.87 57.60
CA LEU A 327 3.06 31.71 58.51
C LEU A 327 4.52 31.24 58.52
N GLY A 328 5.42 31.90 57.79
CA GLY A 328 6.87 31.58 57.81
C GLY A 328 7.31 30.51 56.82
N ALA A 329 6.50 30.21 55.78
CA ALA A 329 6.91 29.26 54.74
C ALA A 329 8.16 29.73 54.04
N SER A 330 9.11 28.79 53.77
CA SER A 330 10.29 29.11 53.01
C SER A 330 10.00 29.24 51.51
N ARG A 331 10.77 30.09 50.81
CA ARG A 331 10.68 30.26 49.34
C ARG A 331 10.89 28.93 48.58
N ASP A 332 11.72 28.04 49.13
CA ASP A 332 11.92 26.72 48.53
C ASP A 332 10.68 25.84 48.62
N TYR A 333 9.94 25.90 49.75
CA TYR A 333 8.68 25.21 49.91
C TYR A 333 7.61 25.71 48.95
N GLU A 334 7.43 27.02 48.86
CA GLU A 334 6.46 27.67 47.96
C GLU A 334 6.79 27.34 46.48
N THR A 335 8.06 27.41 46.10
CA THR A 335 8.53 26.99 44.74
C THR A 335 8.22 25.53 44.46
N ARG A 336 8.36 24.65 45.45
CA ARG A 336 8.03 23.23 45.30
C ARG A 336 6.52 23.00 45.08
N VAL A 337 5.67 23.74 45.79
CA VAL A 337 4.21 23.71 45.59
C VAL A 337 3.84 24.12 44.17
N VAL A 338 4.42 25.22 43.65
CA VAL A 338 4.21 25.67 42.27
C VAL A 338 4.64 24.59 41.26
N LYS A 339 5.81 23.99 41.46
CA LYS A 339 6.28 22.89 40.58
C LYS A 339 5.33 21.70 40.56
N VAL A 340 4.76 21.29 41.72
CA VAL A 340 3.85 20.19 41.82
C VAL A 340 2.52 20.48 41.10
N GLN A 341 2.01 21.72 41.22
CA GLN A 341 0.78 22.15 40.55
C GLN A 341 0.99 22.16 39.00
N LEU A 342 2.08 22.72 38.53
CA LEU A 342 2.41 22.73 37.08
C LEU A 342 2.65 21.33 36.54
N ARG A 343 3.29 20.42 37.27
CA ARG A 343 3.43 19.03 36.84
C ARG A 343 2.10 18.35 36.59
N LYS A 344 1.06 18.67 37.39
CA LYS A 344 -0.28 18.12 37.14
C LYS A 344 -0.92 18.61 35.87
N ILE A 345 -0.57 19.81 35.40
CA ILE A 345 -1.10 20.41 34.16
C ILE A 345 -0.37 19.90 32.92
N PHE A 346 0.96 19.75 32.99
CA PHE A 346 1.80 19.46 31.84
C PHE A 346 2.20 17.97 31.75
N LEU A 347 2.66 17.40 32.86
CA LEU A 347 3.28 16.08 32.85
C LEU A 347 2.26 14.94 32.75
N TYR A 348 1.22 14.93 33.59
CA TYR A 348 0.25 13.84 33.58
C TYR A 348 -0.55 13.75 32.28
N PRO A 349 -1.07 14.88 31.70
CA PRO A 349 -1.72 14.82 30.40
C PRO A 349 -0.74 14.45 29.27
N GLY A 350 0.48 14.95 29.32
CA GLY A 350 1.51 14.64 28.32
C GLY A 350 1.88 13.15 28.29
N ILE A 351 2.20 12.56 29.46
CA ILE A 351 2.50 11.13 29.55
C ILE A 351 1.29 10.29 29.17
N GLY A 352 0.08 10.66 29.66
CA GLY A 352 -1.13 9.92 29.34
C GLY A 352 -1.45 9.96 27.84
N GLY A 353 -1.37 11.14 27.21
CA GLY A 353 -1.63 11.30 25.78
C GLY A 353 -0.62 10.55 24.91
N CYS A 354 0.67 10.75 25.17
CA CYS A 354 1.74 10.06 24.43
C CYS A 354 1.70 8.55 24.62
N GLY A 355 1.46 8.09 25.87
CA GLY A 355 1.38 6.66 26.15
C GLY A 355 0.18 5.97 25.48
N ILE A 356 -0.99 6.59 25.51
CA ILE A 356 -2.19 6.06 24.84
C ILE A 356 -1.97 6.02 23.33
N SER A 357 -1.36 7.04 22.74
CA SER A 357 -1.05 7.09 21.33
C SER A 357 -0.14 5.94 20.91
N LEU A 358 0.99 5.78 21.60
CA LEU A 358 1.95 4.72 21.28
C LEU A 358 1.34 3.32 21.41
N VAL A 359 0.56 3.08 22.49
CA VAL A 359 -0.11 1.79 22.67
C VAL A 359 -1.14 1.55 21.56
N PHE A 360 -1.89 2.58 21.20
CA PHE A 360 -2.88 2.47 20.14
C PHE A 360 -2.23 2.16 18.78
N THR A 361 -1.14 2.84 18.43
CA THR A 361 -0.40 2.57 17.18
C THR A 361 0.12 1.13 17.15
N ILE A 362 0.74 0.67 18.24
CA ILE A 362 1.24 -0.71 18.33
C ILE A 362 0.08 -1.71 18.18
N LEU A 363 -1.06 -1.45 18.82
CA LEU A 363 -2.23 -2.32 18.70
C LEU A 363 -2.80 -2.32 17.28
N MET A 364 -2.90 -1.16 16.62
CA MET A 364 -3.39 -1.06 15.24
C MET A 364 -2.46 -1.81 14.26
N LEU A 365 -1.14 -1.65 14.41
CA LEU A 365 -0.17 -2.39 13.61
C LEU A 365 -0.29 -3.90 13.83
N PHE A 366 -0.35 -4.32 15.09
CA PHE A 366 -0.47 -5.72 15.44
C PHE A 366 -1.79 -6.35 14.95
N PHE A 367 -2.93 -5.65 15.08
CA PHE A 367 -4.22 -6.18 14.64
C PHE A 367 -4.42 -6.16 13.12
N ASN A 368 -3.60 -5.42 12.38
CA ASN A 368 -3.67 -5.42 10.92
C ASN A 368 -3.36 -6.81 10.33
N ASP A 369 -2.38 -7.51 10.90
CA ASP A 369 -1.93 -8.81 10.38
C ASP A 369 -1.41 -9.80 11.44
N MET A 370 -1.66 -9.50 12.73
CA MET A 370 -1.23 -10.28 13.89
C MET A 370 0.29 -10.50 13.98
N ARG A 371 1.09 -9.68 13.31
CA ARG A 371 2.56 -9.70 13.31
C ARG A 371 3.10 -8.28 13.31
N LEU A 372 4.29 -8.10 13.86
CA LEU A 372 5.05 -6.85 13.78
C LEU A 372 6.26 -7.09 12.87
N GLU A 373 6.28 -6.43 11.72
CA GLU A 373 7.42 -6.47 10.81
C GLU A 373 8.47 -5.39 11.14
N MET A 374 9.70 -5.57 10.65
CA MET A 374 10.81 -4.64 10.92
C MET A 374 10.50 -3.20 10.52
N GLU A 375 9.67 -3.04 9.59
CA GLU A 375 9.30 -1.77 8.99
C GLU A 375 8.21 -1.07 9.81
N GLU A 376 7.29 -1.81 10.39
CA GLU A 376 6.37 -1.29 11.39
C GLU A 376 7.12 -0.84 12.66
N VAL A 377 8.21 -1.53 12.99
CA VAL A 377 9.15 -1.09 14.04
C VAL A 377 9.79 0.25 13.67
N ARG A 378 10.12 0.49 12.39
CA ARG A 378 10.61 1.82 11.94
C ARG A 378 9.54 2.90 12.10
N LEU A 379 8.27 2.59 11.80
CA LEU A 379 7.14 3.53 12.01
C LEU A 379 7.00 3.90 13.50
N ILE A 380 7.05 2.91 14.39
CA ILE A 380 7.07 3.14 15.85
C ILE A 380 8.28 4.01 16.24
N GLY A 381 9.42 3.83 15.59
CA GLY A 381 10.60 4.67 15.78
C GLY A 381 10.35 6.14 15.42
N ILE A 382 9.72 6.41 14.29
CA ILE A 382 9.38 7.77 13.83
C ILE A 382 8.34 8.39 14.75
N GLU A 383 7.30 7.65 15.15
CA GLU A 383 6.34 8.10 16.14
C GLU A 383 7.02 8.50 17.45
N SER A 384 7.97 7.69 17.91
CA SER A 384 8.74 7.98 19.13
C SER A 384 9.53 9.30 19.03
N ILE A 385 10.06 9.63 17.83
CA ILE A 385 10.72 10.92 17.57
C ILE A 385 9.70 12.07 17.65
N MET A 386 8.50 11.91 17.08
CA MET A 386 7.44 12.93 17.13
C MET A 386 6.95 13.15 18.56
N ILE A 387 6.80 12.07 19.34
CA ILE A 387 6.51 12.15 20.78
C ILE A 387 7.60 12.91 21.51
N GLY A 388 8.87 12.64 21.22
CA GLY A 388 10.01 13.35 21.76
C GLY A 388 9.97 14.87 21.47
N ALA A 389 9.67 15.24 20.24
CA ALA A 389 9.51 16.64 19.84
C ALA A 389 8.36 17.34 20.57
N SER A 390 7.22 16.66 20.71
CA SER A 390 6.07 17.15 21.47
C SER A 390 6.38 17.32 22.96
N ALA A 391 7.14 16.39 23.55
CA ALA A 391 7.59 16.49 24.94
C ALA A 391 8.53 17.67 25.16
N ILE A 392 9.43 17.95 24.22
CA ILE A 392 10.32 19.13 24.25
C ILE A 392 9.47 20.43 24.21
N PHE A 393 8.49 20.49 23.32
CA PHE A 393 7.57 21.62 23.23
C PHE A 393 6.82 21.86 24.55
N LEU A 394 6.22 20.83 25.12
CA LEU A 394 5.53 20.90 26.41
C LEU A 394 6.49 21.31 27.56
N TYR A 395 7.73 20.86 27.53
CA TYR A 395 8.72 21.27 28.50
C TYR A 395 9.10 22.76 28.39
N VAL A 396 9.22 23.28 27.19
CA VAL A 396 9.44 24.72 26.96
C VAL A 396 8.28 25.54 27.51
N LEU A 397 7.05 25.15 27.21
CA LEU A 397 5.84 25.80 27.75
C LEU A 397 5.79 25.72 29.28
N TYR A 398 6.12 24.59 29.86
CA TYR A 398 6.24 24.43 31.32
C TYR A 398 7.25 25.43 31.90
N ARG A 399 8.42 25.60 31.27
CA ARG A 399 9.44 26.56 31.72
C ARG A 399 8.97 28.01 31.62
N ILE A 400 8.26 28.37 30.57
CA ILE A 400 7.68 29.71 30.39
C ILE A 400 6.60 29.95 31.47
N SER A 401 5.67 29.03 31.62
CA SER A 401 4.59 29.10 32.62
C SER A 401 5.14 29.17 34.05
N PHE A 402 6.17 28.37 34.34
CA PHE A 402 6.83 28.39 35.65
C PHE A 402 7.48 29.74 35.97
N ARG A 403 8.22 30.32 35.01
CA ARG A 403 8.85 31.65 35.18
C ARG A 403 7.78 32.71 35.40
N LYS A 404 6.69 32.70 34.62
CA LYS A 404 5.60 33.68 34.76
C LYS A 404 4.87 33.53 36.09
N MET A 405 4.53 32.33 36.49
CA MET A 405 3.85 32.04 37.76
C MET A 405 4.69 32.45 38.95
N ARG A 406 6.02 32.18 38.91
CA ARG A 406 6.95 32.62 39.96
C ARG A 406 7.01 34.14 40.06
N SER A 407 7.04 34.85 38.94
CA SER A 407 7.01 36.31 38.92
C SER A 407 5.71 36.92 39.48
N MET A 408 4.56 36.24 39.27
CA MET A 408 3.26 36.72 39.76
C MET A 408 3.05 36.47 41.26
N LEU A 409 3.75 35.49 41.81
CA LEU A 409 3.67 35.12 43.23
C LEU A 409 4.80 35.69 44.10
N ASP A 410 5.68 36.53 43.48
CA ASP A 410 6.86 37.16 44.12
C ASP A 410 7.78 36.11 44.82
N LEU A 411 8.10 35.01 44.11
CA LEU A 411 8.88 33.87 44.58
C LEU A 411 10.34 33.92 44.12
#